data_7f7900b3ab48caa8487867542f704732
#
_entry.id   7f7900b3ab48caa8487867542f704732
#
_cell.length_a   1.000
_cell.length_b   1.000
_cell.length_c   1.000
_cell.angle_alpha   90.00
_cell.angle_beta   90.00
_cell.angle_gamma   90.00
#
_symmetry.space_group_name_H-M   'P 1'
#
loop_
_entity.id
_entity.type
_entity.pdbx_description
1 polymer ?
#
loop_
_entity_poly.entity_id
_entity_poly.type
_entity_poly.pdbx_seq_one_letter_code
_entity_poly.pdbx_strand_id
1 'polypeptide(L)' 'MAKIATYEIDTNVVAADKWIGSDSQNSWQTKNFTAGDVADFINKKATQ' A
#
# COMPACT_ATOMS: atom_id res chain seq x y z
N MET A 1 14.37 16.58 -4.98
CA MET A 1 13.48 15.46 -4.65
C MET A 1 12.54 15.18 -5.82
N ALA A 2 12.42 13.93 -6.19
CA ALA A 2 11.50 13.54 -7.27
C ALA A 2 10.06 13.67 -6.81
N LYS A 3 9.19 14.15 -7.68
CA LYS A 3 7.77 14.26 -7.39
C LYS A 3 7.08 12.96 -7.78
N ILE A 4 6.12 12.54 -6.98
CA ILE A 4 5.35 11.31 -7.26
C ILE A 4 4.72 11.38 -8.65
N ALA A 5 4.23 12.54 -9.04
CA ALA A 5 3.57 12.71 -10.34
C ALA A 5 4.50 12.49 -11.53
N THR A 6 5.82 12.49 -11.34
CA THR A 6 6.77 12.28 -12.43
C THR A 6 7.10 10.80 -12.65
N TYR A 7 6.66 9.92 -11.76
CA TYR A 7 6.87 8.49 -11.95
C TYR A 7 5.82 7.91 -12.88
N GLU A 8 6.22 6.84 -13.56
CA GLU A 8 5.33 6.15 -14.47
C GLU A 8 4.18 5.50 -13.70
N ILE A 9 3.00 5.53 -14.29
CA ILE A 9 1.83 4.89 -13.70
C ILE A 9 1.87 3.39 -13.98
N ASP A 10 1.73 2.57 -12.93
CA ASP A 10 1.62 1.13 -13.09
C ASP A 10 0.17 0.76 -13.38
N THR A 11 -0.10 0.33 -14.60
CA THR A 11 -1.45 -0.02 -15.03
C THR A 11 -1.83 -1.47 -14.75
N ASN A 12 -0.92 -2.26 -14.20
CA ASN A 12 -1.18 -3.66 -13.89
C ASN A 12 -0.68 -3.98 -12.47
N VAL A 13 -1.46 -3.58 -11.49
CA VAL A 13 -1.11 -3.79 -10.08
C VAL A 13 -1.34 -5.24 -9.70
N VAL A 14 -0.31 -5.87 -9.12
CA VAL A 14 -0.39 -7.25 -8.64
C VAL A 14 -0.16 -7.29 -7.13
N ALA A 15 -0.50 -8.42 -6.50
CA ALA A 15 -0.47 -8.53 -5.03
C ALA A 15 0.90 -8.27 -4.41
N ALA A 16 1.97 -8.54 -5.14
CA ALA A 16 3.33 -8.34 -4.63
C ALA A 16 3.82 -6.90 -4.75
N ASP A 17 3.09 -6.04 -5.43
CA ASP A 17 3.45 -4.63 -5.54
C ASP A 17 3.37 -3.97 -4.18
N LYS A 18 4.26 -3.00 -3.93
CA LYS A 18 4.42 -2.40 -2.61
C LYS A 18 4.36 -0.89 -2.65
N TRP A 19 3.94 -0.33 -1.54
CA TRP A 19 4.12 1.10 -1.31
C TRP A 19 4.45 1.34 0.16
N ILE A 20 4.91 2.54 0.47
CA ILE A 20 5.41 2.89 1.79
C ILE A 20 4.35 3.65 2.56
N GLY A 21 4.23 3.33 3.85
CA GLY A 21 3.33 4.02 4.75
C GLY A 21 3.78 3.88 6.20
N SER A 22 2.97 4.38 7.12
CA SER A 22 3.25 4.31 8.56
C SER A 22 2.40 3.24 9.21
N ASP A 23 3.03 2.45 10.11
CA ASP A 23 2.36 1.39 10.84
C ASP A 23 1.95 1.89 12.22
N SER A 24 0.67 2.13 12.42
CA SER A 24 0.15 2.68 13.67
C SER A 24 0.34 1.74 14.87
N GLN A 25 0.43 0.45 14.62
CA GLN A 25 0.58 -0.55 15.69
C GLN A 25 2.02 -0.65 16.18
N ASN A 26 2.96 -0.04 15.46
CA ASN A 26 4.38 -0.07 15.81
C ASN A 26 4.95 1.34 15.87
N SER A 27 4.29 2.21 16.63
CA SER A 27 4.72 3.59 16.86
C SER A 27 4.88 4.39 15.58
N TRP A 28 4.02 4.13 14.59
CA TRP A 28 4.03 4.82 13.31
C TRP A 28 5.31 4.61 12.51
N GLN A 29 5.98 3.48 12.77
CA GLN A 29 7.19 3.13 12.03
C GLN A 29 6.90 3.02 10.54
N THR A 30 7.82 3.51 9.72
CA THR A 30 7.69 3.41 8.26
C THR A 30 7.90 1.97 7.82
N LYS A 31 6.95 1.45 7.06
CA LYS A 31 7.00 0.07 6.56
C LYS A 31 6.47 -0.02 5.14
N ASN A 32 6.80 -1.11 4.48
CA ASN A 32 6.24 -1.43 3.18
C ASN A 32 4.92 -2.17 3.35
N PHE A 33 3.96 -1.84 2.49
CA PHE A 33 2.67 -2.52 2.44
C PHE A 33 2.50 -3.13 1.05
N THR A 34 2.08 -4.39 0.99
CA THR A 34 1.81 -5.02 -0.30
C THR A 34 0.37 -4.73 -0.72
N ALA A 35 0.16 -4.68 -2.03
CA ALA A 35 -1.18 -4.47 -2.58
C ALA A 35 -2.14 -5.57 -2.12
N GLY A 36 -1.64 -6.82 -2.01
CA GLY A 36 -2.45 -7.94 -1.55
C GLY A 36 -2.96 -7.74 -0.13
N ASP A 37 -2.09 -7.29 0.78
CA ASP A 37 -2.48 -7.09 2.17
C ASP A 37 -3.47 -5.94 2.31
N VAL A 38 -3.28 -4.86 1.56
CA VAL A 38 -4.21 -3.74 1.58
C VAL A 38 -5.57 -4.16 1.03
N ALA A 39 -5.60 -4.95 -0.03
CA ALA A 39 -6.84 -5.46 -0.60
C ALA A 39 -7.57 -6.37 0.40
N ASP A 40 -6.84 -7.20 1.14
CA ASP A 40 -7.43 -8.07 2.15
C ASP A 40 -8.10 -7.26 3.25
N PHE A 41 -7.45 -6.20 3.71
CA PHE A 41 -8.02 -5.33 4.73
C PHE A 41 -9.31 -4.68 4.24
N ILE A 42 -9.30 -4.15 3.02
CA ILE A 42 -10.48 -3.52 2.43
C ILE A 42 -11.60 -4.54 2.28
N ASN A 43 -11.28 -5.74 1.85
CA ASN A 43 -12.26 -6.81 1.66
C ASN A 43 -12.94 -7.18 2.98
N LYS A 44 -12.17 -7.28 4.06
CA LYS A 44 -12.73 -7.57 5.38
C LYS A 44 -13.73 -6.51 5.80
N LYS A 45 -13.39 -5.25 5.56
CA LYS A 45 -14.29 -4.15 5.92
C LYS A 45 -15.54 -4.15 5.07
N ALA A 46 -15.41 -4.50 3.80
CA ALA A 46 -16.55 -4.50 2.87
C ALA A 46 -17.55 -5.60 3.16
N THR A 47 -17.09 -6.71 3.78
CA THR A 47 -17.96 -7.88 4.03
C THR A 47 -18.54 -7.94 5.43
N GLN A 48 -18.22 -6.97 6.26
CA GLN A 48 -18.77 -6.92 7.63
C GLN A 48 -20.16 -6.34 7.68
#